data_f0fa466e86ef311268c87ca4cfaf5c22
#
_entry.id   f0fa466e86ef311268c87ca4cfaf5c22
#
_cell.length_a   1.000
_cell.length_b   1.000
_cell.length_c   1.000
_cell.angle_alpha   90.00
_cell.angle_beta   90.00
_cell.angle_gamma   90.00
#
_symmetry.space_group_name_H-M   'P 1'
#
loop_
_entity.id
_entity.type
_entity.pdbx_description
1 polymer ?
#
loop_
_entity_poly.entity_id
_entity_poly.type
_entity_poly.pdbx_seq_one_letter_code
_entity_poly.pdbx_strand_id
1 'polypeptide(L)'
;MKLHARGLAAGLCLGAGLLGQAHAADKPPVKIGILTDMSGTYAGMGGAGSVAAAQLAIDDCLAAECKGMKIDLVSADNQNKADVGAARAREWFDRDGVTAIADLTNSAVALAVQGIAREKNKVVMFSGPATTALTNKECSPVGFHWMFDTYSQSAGGAKATVREGGKSWFFITVDYAFGHSLEADTVKAVKALGGTVAGSVRHPLNAPDFASYLLQAQSSKAQVVALANGGQDTVNAVKQAREFGIVAGGQRLVSLLIFLSDLRALGLENAQGLSYVDGFYWDYDDATREWSGRFEKAFRGLKPTMTQAGVYSSVLHYLRAVAAANSTDGKVVADKMRDLPIKDPIMRNASIRPDGRVIHDMYLYEVKKPADSKGGWDYSKLVATIPAAEAFQPLADSTCPLVKK
;
A
#
# COMPACT_ATOMS: atom_id res chain seq x y z
N MET A 1 -0.24 -103.83 13.52
CA MET A 1 -0.54 -102.93 12.38
C MET A 1 -0.58 -101.48 12.90
N LYS A 2 0.42 -100.70 12.62
CA LYS A 2 0.60 -99.35 13.20
C LYS A 2 0.18 -98.35 12.15
N LEU A 3 -0.81 -97.47 12.42
CA LEU A 3 -1.18 -96.34 11.60
C LEU A 3 -0.55 -95.04 12.21
N HIS A 4 0.18 -94.36 11.40
CA HIS A 4 0.78 -93.05 11.75
C HIS A 4 -0.16 -91.97 11.28
N ALA A 5 -0.62 -91.11 12.22
CA ALA A 5 -1.28 -89.82 11.90
C ALA A 5 -0.27 -88.70 11.86
N ARG A 6 -0.16 -88.02 10.73
CA ARG A 6 0.65 -86.81 10.56
C ARG A 6 -0.23 -85.56 10.81
N GLY A 7 0.10 -84.75 11.83
CA GLY A 7 -0.54 -83.49 12.09
C GLY A 7 0.06 -82.40 11.21
N LEU A 8 -0.79 -81.60 10.57
CA LEU A 8 -0.45 -80.36 9.85
C LEU A 8 -0.54 -79.20 10.83
N ALA A 9 0.58 -78.55 11.08
CA ALA A 9 0.62 -77.29 11.83
C ALA A 9 0.42 -76.15 10.84
N ALA A 10 -0.71 -75.44 10.96
CA ALA A 10 -0.95 -74.14 10.22
C ALA A 10 -0.31 -72.96 10.97
N GLY A 11 0.75 -72.39 10.39
CA GLY A 11 1.39 -71.23 10.90
C GLY A 11 0.58 -69.97 10.52
N LEU A 12 0.03 -69.22 11.51
CA LEU A 12 -0.59 -67.93 11.36
C LEU A 12 0.52 -66.90 11.32
N CYS A 13 0.83 -66.33 10.14
CA CYS A 13 1.66 -65.11 10.02
C CYS A 13 0.82 -63.87 10.37
N LEU A 14 0.97 -63.33 11.58
CA LEU A 14 0.50 -61.95 11.91
C LEU A 14 1.37 -60.95 11.17
N GLY A 15 0.84 -60.40 10.07
CA GLY A 15 1.40 -59.21 9.42
C GLY A 15 1.13 -57.95 10.27
N ALA A 16 2.12 -57.49 11.04
CA ALA A 16 2.06 -56.18 11.70
C ALA A 16 2.14 -55.11 10.64
N GLY A 17 0.99 -54.55 10.26
CA GLY A 17 0.90 -53.36 9.44
C GLY A 17 1.48 -52.16 10.21
N LEU A 18 2.69 -51.71 9.86
CA LEU A 18 3.22 -50.44 10.24
C LEU A 18 2.37 -49.35 9.58
N LEU A 19 1.34 -48.88 10.28
CA LEU A 19 0.68 -47.60 9.98
C LEU A 19 1.72 -46.51 10.20
N GLY A 20 2.44 -46.14 9.14
CA GLY A 20 3.27 -44.96 9.11
C GLY A 20 2.38 -43.77 9.44
N GLN A 21 2.52 -43.22 10.64
CA GLN A 21 1.99 -41.90 10.97
C GLN A 21 2.68 -40.92 10.02
N ALA A 22 1.96 -40.47 9.01
CA ALA A 22 2.37 -39.32 8.25
C ALA A 22 2.47 -38.12 9.24
N HIS A 23 3.67 -37.83 9.72
CA HIS A 23 3.92 -36.56 10.41
C HIS A 23 3.58 -35.48 9.40
N ALA A 24 2.51 -34.74 9.67
CA ALA A 24 2.27 -33.47 8.98
C ALA A 24 3.55 -32.66 9.15
N ALA A 25 4.23 -32.39 8.04
CA ALA A 25 5.45 -31.58 8.09
C ALA A 25 5.13 -30.28 8.84
N ASP A 26 5.91 -29.99 9.88
CA ASP A 26 5.72 -28.76 10.66
C ASP A 26 5.74 -27.54 9.71
N LYS A 27 4.71 -26.73 9.80
CA LYS A 27 4.64 -25.50 9.01
C LYS A 27 5.80 -24.58 9.38
N PRO A 28 6.45 -23.93 8.41
CA PRO A 28 7.59 -23.08 8.70
C PRO A 28 7.18 -21.88 9.57
N PRO A 29 7.99 -21.50 10.57
CA PRO A 29 7.73 -20.31 11.36
C PRO A 29 7.86 -19.06 10.48
N VAL A 30 6.97 -18.10 10.70
CA VAL A 30 6.94 -16.82 9.97
C VAL A 30 7.18 -15.69 10.94
N LYS A 31 8.01 -14.71 10.55
CA LYS A 31 8.13 -13.44 11.27
C LYS A 31 7.98 -12.30 10.28
N ILE A 32 7.00 -11.43 10.52
CA ILE A 32 6.69 -10.27 9.68
C ILE A 32 7.21 -9.01 10.34
N GLY A 33 7.92 -8.18 9.57
CA GLY A 33 8.36 -6.85 9.99
C GLY A 33 7.50 -5.75 9.39
N ILE A 34 6.89 -4.90 10.23
CA ILE A 34 6.28 -3.64 9.79
C ILE A 34 7.29 -2.53 9.97
N LEU A 35 7.87 -2.09 8.86
CA LEU A 35 8.88 -1.04 8.83
C LEU A 35 8.24 0.23 8.25
N THR A 36 7.85 1.16 9.12
CA THR A 36 7.01 2.29 8.76
C THR A 36 7.47 3.57 9.43
N ASP A 37 6.87 4.71 9.10
CA ASP A 37 7.03 5.96 9.84
C ASP A 37 6.10 5.94 11.06
N MET A 38 6.66 5.91 12.28
CA MET A 38 5.89 5.84 13.52
C MET A 38 5.58 7.21 14.12
N SER A 39 6.35 8.24 13.77
CA SER A 39 6.33 9.52 14.50
C SER A 39 6.41 10.77 13.59
N GLY A 40 6.69 10.61 12.29
CA GLY A 40 6.88 11.71 11.36
C GLY A 40 5.65 12.02 10.50
N THR A 41 5.91 12.62 9.34
CA THR A 41 4.93 13.14 8.37
C THR A 41 3.90 12.09 7.93
N TYR A 42 4.28 10.82 7.85
CA TYR A 42 3.45 9.73 7.34
C TYR A 42 2.88 8.81 8.44
N ALA A 43 3.11 9.13 9.72
CA ALA A 43 2.65 8.29 10.84
C ALA A 43 1.12 8.08 10.85
N GLY A 44 0.35 9.07 10.41
CA GLY A 44 -1.11 9.00 10.37
C GLY A 44 -1.66 8.06 9.29
N MET A 45 -0.97 7.96 8.14
CA MET A 45 -1.43 7.11 7.04
C MET A 45 -1.03 5.64 7.22
N GLY A 46 0.11 5.35 7.87
CA GLY A 46 0.64 4.03 8.16
C GLY A 46 0.82 3.81 9.66
N GLY A 47 2.07 3.88 10.12
CA GLY A 47 2.46 3.92 11.53
C GLY A 47 1.92 2.76 12.36
N ALA A 48 1.53 3.07 13.59
CA ALA A 48 0.96 2.06 14.50
C ALA A 48 -0.35 1.44 13.98
N GLY A 49 -1.08 2.13 13.08
CA GLY A 49 -2.24 1.58 12.40
C GLY A 49 -1.90 0.43 11.45
N SER A 50 -0.75 0.50 10.77
CA SER A 50 -0.25 -0.60 9.94
C SER A 50 0.10 -1.84 10.78
N VAL A 51 0.60 -1.66 11.99
CA VAL A 51 0.86 -2.77 12.92
C VAL A 51 -0.46 -3.44 13.33
N ALA A 52 -1.48 -2.65 13.67
CA ALA A 52 -2.81 -3.17 14.00
C ALA A 52 -3.45 -3.91 12.81
N ALA A 53 -3.32 -3.38 11.60
CA ALA A 53 -3.81 -4.02 10.38
C ALA A 53 -3.10 -5.37 10.10
N ALA A 54 -1.77 -5.42 10.27
CA ALA A 54 -1.00 -6.66 10.13
C ALA A 54 -1.42 -7.71 11.18
N GLN A 55 -1.68 -7.30 12.42
CA GLN A 55 -2.15 -8.22 13.46
C GLN A 55 -3.52 -8.82 13.11
N LEU A 56 -4.47 -8.00 12.60
CA LEU A 56 -5.76 -8.51 12.13
C LEU A 56 -5.61 -9.52 10.98
N ALA A 57 -4.66 -9.29 10.07
CA ALA A 57 -4.38 -10.24 8.99
C ALA A 57 -3.82 -11.57 9.50
N ILE A 58 -2.94 -11.51 10.51
CA ILE A 58 -2.39 -12.70 11.19
C ILE A 58 -3.51 -13.48 11.87
N ASP A 59 -4.36 -12.80 12.64
CA ASP A 59 -5.46 -13.41 13.38
C ASP A 59 -6.44 -14.12 12.43
N ASP A 60 -6.80 -13.47 11.32
CA ASP A 60 -7.68 -14.04 10.31
C ASP A 60 -7.06 -15.26 9.62
N CYS A 61 -5.77 -15.20 9.28
CA CYS A 61 -5.08 -16.35 8.68
C CYS A 61 -4.98 -17.53 9.66
N LEU A 62 -4.68 -17.27 10.93
CA LEU A 62 -4.60 -18.31 11.97
C LEU A 62 -5.95 -18.96 12.24
N ALA A 63 -7.05 -18.23 12.08
CA ALA A 63 -8.40 -18.78 12.17
C ALA A 63 -8.78 -19.67 10.97
N ALA A 64 -8.05 -19.58 9.85
CA ALA A 64 -8.33 -20.27 8.59
C ALA A 64 -7.11 -21.03 8.05
N GLU A 65 -6.50 -20.56 6.96
CA GLU A 65 -5.48 -21.30 6.19
C GLU A 65 -4.15 -21.49 6.93
N CYS A 66 -3.83 -20.60 7.88
CA CYS A 66 -2.60 -20.65 8.68
C CYS A 66 -2.74 -21.37 10.02
N LYS A 67 -3.84 -22.11 10.23
CA LYS A 67 -4.07 -22.82 11.49
C LYS A 67 -2.86 -23.68 11.87
N GLY A 68 -2.35 -23.47 13.10
CA GLY A 68 -1.20 -24.18 13.65
C GLY A 68 0.16 -23.62 13.20
N MET A 69 0.23 -22.55 12.41
CA MET A 69 1.49 -21.85 12.13
C MET A 69 1.92 -21.00 13.33
N LYS A 70 3.24 -20.86 13.50
CA LYS A 70 3.82 -19.88 14.40
C LYS A 70 4.11 -18.62 13.60
N ILE A 71 3.41 -17.51 13.93
CA ILE A 71 3.55 -16.24 13.23
C ILE A 71 3.86 -15.16 14.26
N ASP A 72 5.02 -14.53 14.13
CA ASP A 72 5.49 -13.43 14.96
C ASP A 72 5.39 -12.10 14.18
N LEU A 73 5.09 -11.01 14.87
CA LEU A 73 5.04 -9.66 14.32
C LEU A 73 6.03 -8.76 15.06
N VAL A 74 6.87 -8.03 14.32
CA VAL A 74 7.76 -7.00 14.84
C VAL A 74 7.56 -5.70 14.07
N SER A 75 7.86 -4.56 14.71
CA SER A 75 7.74 -3.27 14.06
C SER A 75 8.89 -2.33 14.41
N ALA A 76 9.20 -1.39 13.50
CA ALA A 76 10.19 -0.36 13.75
C ALA A 76 9.86 0.93 12.98
N ASP A 77 10.36 2.05 13.54
CA ASP A 77 10.31 3.36 12.91
C ASP A 77 11.47 3.49 11.90
N ASN A 78 11.15 3.77 10.64
CA ASN A 78 12.15 4.05 9.61
C ASN A 78 12.58 5.54 9.60
N GLN A 79 11.92 6.40 10.40
CA GLN A 79 12.17 7.83 10.52
C GLN A 79 12.19 8.60 9.16
N ASN A 80 11.59 8.04 8.13
CA ASN A 80 11.67 8.53 6.74
C ASN A 80 13.11 8.65 6.19
N LYS A 81 14.05 7.86 6.74
CA LYS A 81 15.47 7.84 6.36
C LYS A 81 15.84 6.51 5.72
N ALA A 82 16.37 6.58 4.48
CA ALA A 82 16.70 5.39 3.72
C ALA A 82 17.79 4.53 4.38
N ASP A 83 18.78 5.14 5.00
CA ASP A 83 19.86 4.47 5.73
C ASP A 83 19.35 3.75 7.00
N VAL A 84 18.46 4.39 7.77
CA VAL A 84 17.80 3.79 8.94
C VAL A 84 16.97 2.57 8.54
N GLY A 85 16.13 2.72 7.51
CA GLY A 85 15.32 1.63 6.98
C GLY A 85 16.15 0.48 6.43
N ALA A 86 17.22 0.80 5.69
CA ALA A 86 18.16 -0.20 5.14
C ALA A 86 18.90 -0.97 6.25
N ALA A 87 19.39 -0.27 7.26
CA ALA A 87 20.06 -0.90 8.41
C ALA A 87 19.12 -1.85 9.15
N ARG A 88 17.88 -1.42 9.43
CA ARG A 88 16.88 -2.24 10.09
C ARG A 88 16.49 -3.46 9.26
N ALA A 89 16.31 -3.32 7.95
CA ALA A 89 15.98 -4.43 7.07
C ALA A 89 17.09 -5.50 7.03
N ARG A 90 18.38 -5.08 6.97
CA ARG A 90 19.51 -6.02 7.05
C ARG A 90 19.53 -6.77 8.38
N GLU A 91 19.41 -6.05 9.51
CA GLU A 91 19.38 -6.66 10.84
C GLU A 91 18.25 -7.70 10.95
N TRP A 92 17.06 -7.35 10.52
CA TRP A 92 15.89 -8.23 10.55
C TRP A 92 16.06 -9.49 9.70
N PHE A 93 16.59 -9.35 8.47
CA PHE A 93 16.79 -10.49 7.59
C PHE A 93 17.97 -11.38 8.01
N ASP A 94 19.06 -10.80 8.51
CA ASP A 94 20.29 -11.53 8.79
C ASP A 94 20.35 -12.11 10.22
N ARG A 95 19.69 -11.48 11.19
CA ARG A 95 19.80 -11.82 12.62
C ARG A 95 18.50 -12.20 13.29
N ASP A 96 17.41 -11.49 12.96
CA ASP A 96 16.17 -11.62 13.72
C ASP A 96 15.20 -12.63 13.10
N GLY A 97 15.54 -13.20 11.94
CA GLY A 97 14.75 -14.21 11.27
C GLY A 97 13.43 -13.69 10.65
N VAL A 98 13.35 -12.40 10.34
CA VAL A 98 12.20 -11.83 9.60
C VAL A 98 12.12 -12.45 8.21
N THR A 99 10.95 -12.92 7.84
CA THR A 99 10.72 -13.62 6.57
C THR A 99 10.17 -12.68 5.49
N ALA A 100 9.46 -11.62 5.88
CA ALA A 100 8.97 -10.59 4.99
C ALA A 100 8.86 -9.23 5.70
N ILE A 101 8.98 -8.14 4.95
CA ILE A 101 8.75 -6.77 5.43
C ILE A 101 7.55 -6.18 4.69
N ALA A 102 6.69 -5.44 5.39
CA ALA A 102 5.53 -4.76 4.82
C ALA A 102 5.47 -3.28 5.22
N ASP A 103 4.63 -2.52 4.50
CA ASP A 103 4.32 -1.10 4.58
C ASP A 103 5.35 -0.20 3.90
N LEU A 104 6.39 0.30 4.60
CA LEU A 104 7.46 1.13 4.04
C LEU A 104 6.94 2.48 3.49
N THR A 105 6.30 3.29 4.33
CA THR A 105 5.61 4.55 3.96
C THR A 105 6.43 5.56 3.14
N ASN A 106 7.77 5.51 3.20
CA ASN A 106 8.65 6.42 2.46
C ASN A 106 9.26 5.77 1.22
N SER A 107 9.13 6.41 0.04
CA SER A 107 9.59 5.84 -1.23
C SER A 107 11.12 5.64 -1.31
N ALA A 108 11.93 6.50 -0.68
CA ALA A 108 13.38 6.32 -0.66
C ALA A 108 13.79 5.13 0.23
N VAL A 109 13.12 4.95 1.38
CA VAL A 109 13.25 3.78 2.25
C VAL A 109 12.86 2.52 1.49
N ALA A 110 11.72 2.54 0.81
CA ALA A 110 11.20 1.39 0.05
C ALA A 110 12.16 0.93 -1.04
N LEU A 111 12.73 1.85 -1.81
CA LEU A 111 13.72 1.54 -2.85
C LEU A 111 14.98 0.89 -2.27
N ALA A 112 15.49 1.42 -1.15
CA ALA A 112 16.66 0.85 -0.47
C ALA A 112 16.36 -0.56 0.07
N VAL A 113 15.22 -0.75 0.72
CA VAL A 113 14.82 -2.05 1.29
C VAL A 113 14.51 -3.07 0.19
N GLN A 114 13.93 -2.66 -0.95
CA GLN A 114 13.69 -3.56 -2.07
C GLN A 114 15.00 -4.16 -2.62
N GLY A 115 16.06 -3.35 -2.72
CA GLY A 115 17.38 -3.82 -3.12
C GLY A 115 17.92 -4.90 -2.17
N ILE A 116 17.79 -4.66 -0.86
CA ILE A 116 18.21 -5.60 0.19
C ILE A 116 17.34 -6.88 0.16
N ALA A 117 16.04 -6.75 0.05
CA ALA A 117 15.10 -7.88 -0.01
C ALA A 117 15.39 -8.78 -1.22
N ARG A 118 15.69 -8.18 -2.38
CA ARG A 118 16.12 -8.91 -3.59
C ARG A 118 17.42 -9.68 -3.37
N GLU A 119 18.44 -9.04 -2.78
CA GLU A 119 19.73 -9.67 -2.43
C GLU A 119 19.55 -10.86 -1.46
N LYS A 120 18.68 -10.70 -0.45
CA LYS A 120 18.45 -11.67 0.61
C LYS A 120 17.38 -12.72 0.27
N ASN A 121 16.79 -12.67 -0.91
CA ASN A 121 15.66 -13.52 -1.31
C ASN A 121 14.52 -13.49 -0.27
N LYS A 122 14.05 -12.28 0.08
CA LYS A 122 12.97 -12.05 1.05
C LYS A 122 11.85 -11.25 0.40
N VAL A 123 10.62 -11.57 0.74
CA VAL A 123 9.45 -10.85 0.22
C VAL A 123 9.34 -9.48 0.88
N VAL A 124 9.03 -8.47 0.07
CA VAL A 124 8.68 -7.13 0.54
C VAL A 124 7.39 -6.65 -0.11
N MET A 125 6.49 -6.11 0.70
CA MET A 125 5.16 -5.65 0.30
C MET A 125 5.01 -4.16 0.60
N PHE A 126 4.79 -3.35 -0.43
CA PHE A 126 4.71 -1.90 -0.34
C PHE A 126 3.24 -1.47 -0.36
N SER A 127 2.74 -0.97 0.76
CA SER A 127 1.38 -0.42 0.88
C SER A 127 1.37 1.10 1.04
N GLY A 128 2.46 1.67 1.57
CA GLY A 128 2.59 3.09 1.84
C GLY A 128 3.40 3.91 0.83
N PRO A 129 4.53 3.42 0.27
CA PRO A 129 5.32 4.19 -0.68
C PRO A 129 4.64 4.23 -2.04
N ALA A 130 4.81 5.33 -2.78
CA ALA A 130 4.05 5.54 -4.02
C ALA A 130 4.89 5.55 -5.30
N THR A 131 6.22 5.67 -5.25
CA THR A 131 7.03 5.79 -6.48
C THR A 131 6.83 4.63 -7.44
N THR A 132 6.49 4.92 -8.70
CA THR A 132 6.36 3.93 -9.77
C THR A 132 7.69 3.21 -10.08
N ALA A 133 8.83 3.73 -9.63
CA ALA A 133 10.14 3.08 -9.80
C ALA A 133 10.18 1.66 -9.21
N LEU A 134 9.41 1.38 -8.14
CA LEU A 134 9.33 0.06 -7.47
C LEU A 134 8.86 -1.06 -8.39
N THR A 135 8.07 -0.76 -9.40
CA THR A 135 7.51 -1.72 -10.38
C THR A 135 7.96 -1.42 -11.81
N ASN A 136 8.89 -0.49 -11.97
CA ASN A 136 9.55 -0.17 -13.23
C ASN A 136 11.03 -0.55 -13.14
N LYS A 137 11.95 0.40 -13.36
CA LYS A 137 13.39 0.15 -13.43
C LYS A 137 14.00 -0.56 -12.21
N GLU A 138 13.40 -0.39 -11.03
CA GLU A 138 13.86 -0.99 -9.77
C GLU A 138 13.06 -2.24 -9.38
N CYS A 139 12.19 -2.77 -10.23
CA CYS A 139 11.34 -3.91 -9.91
C CYS A 139 12.15 -5.14 -9.41
N SER A 140 11.50 -5.96 -8.61
CA SER A 140 12.12 -7.12 -7.97
C SER A 140 11.21 -8.34 -8.07
N PRO A 141 11.76 -9.56 -8.29
CA PRO A 141 10.95 -10.77 -8.32
C PRO A 141 10.24 -11.07 -6.98
N VAL A 142 10.74 -10.50 -5.88
CA VAL A 142 10.20 -10.66 -4.52
C VAL A 142 9.57 -9.39 -3.97
N GLY A 143 9.40 -8.34 -4.78
CA GLY A 143 8.79 -7.06 -4.41
C GLY A 143 7.38 -6.92 -4.97
N PHE A 144 6.44 -6.46 -4.13
CA PHE A 144 5.03 -6.28 -4.49
C PHE A 144 4.53 -4.91 -4.08
N HIS A 145 4.08 -4.12 -5.05
CA HIS A 145 3.53 -2.79 -4.82
C HIS A 145 1.99 -2.88 -4.75
N TRP A 146 1.40 -2.70 -3.55
CA TRP A 146 0.07 -3.20 -3.25
C TRP A 146 -1.06 -2.23 -3.57
N MET A 147 -1.13 -1.07 -2.90
CA MET A 147 -2.33 -0.23 -2.99
C MET A 147 -2.28 0.77 -4.14
N PHE A 148 -1.47 1.77 -4.06
CA PHE A 148 -1.43 2.90 -4.99
C PHE A 148 -0.01 3.17 -5.45
N ASP A 149 0.13 3.94 -6.50
CA ASP A 149 1.39 4.50 -6.95
C ASP A 149 1.19 5.91 -7.49
N THR A 150 2.28 6.58 -7.85
CA THR A 150 2.23 7.95 -8.36
C THR A 150 1.49 8.05 -9.69
N TYR A 151 1.47 6.99 -10.50
CA TYR A 151 0.67 6.94 -11.72
C TYR A 151 -0.82 6.94 -11.42
N SER A 152 -1.28 6.04 -10.53
CA SER A 152 -2.71 5.92 -10.19
C SER A 152 -3.26 7.20 -9.55
N GLN A 153 -2.46 7.88 -8.74
CA GLN A 153 -2.82 9.16 -8.14
C GLN A 153 -2.89 10.29 -9.17
N SER A 154 -1.94 10.31 -10.10
CA SER A 154 -1.85 11.34 -11.13
C SER A 154 -2.96 11.23 -12.17
N ALA A 155 -3.23 10.02 -12.66
CA ALA A 155 -4.14 9.80 -13.78
C ALA A 155 -5.58 10.24 -13.45
N GLY A 156 -6.08 9.92 -12.27
CA GLY A 156 -7.45 10.27 -11.84
C GLY A 156 -7.62 11.76 -11.60
N GLY A 157 -6.76 12.35 -10.77
CA GLY A 157 -6.85 13.77 -10.40
C GLY A 157 -6.60 14.73 -11.58
N ALA A 158 -5.55 14.48 -12.39
CA ALA A 158 -5.24 15.30 -13.54
C ALA A 158 -6.35 15.23 -14.60
N LYS A 159 -6.89 14.03 -14.89
CA LYS A 159 -7.96 13.84 -15.89
C LYS A 159 -9.23 14.62 -15.54
N ALA A 160 -9.66 14.57 -14.29
CA ALA A 160 -10.82 15.31 -13.83
C ALA A 160 -10.57 16.83 -13.93
N THR A 161 -9.48 17.34 -13.37
CA THR A 161 -9.16 18.77 -13.32
C THR A 161 -8.96 19.38 -14.70
N VAL A 162 -8.27 18.69 -15.63
CA VAL A 162 -8.07 19.22 -17.01
C VAL A 162 -9.38 19.27 -17.80
N ARG A 163 -10.26 18.26 -17.65
CA ARG A 163 -11.58 18.24 -18.28
C ARG A 163 -12.48 19.38 -17.80
N GLU A 164 -12.33 19.79 -16.56
CA GLU A 164 -13.02 20.94 -15.98
C GLU A 164 -12.39 22.29 -16.31
N GLY A 165 -11.41 22.33 -17.23
CA GLY A 165 -10.80 23.56 -17.75
C GLY A 165 -9.51 23.99 -17.03
N GLY A 166 -9.00 23.24 -16.05
CA GLY A 166 -7.73 23.51 -15.38
C GLY A 166 -6.53 23.10 -16.24
N LYS A 167 -6.09 23.98 -17.15
CA LYS A 167 -5.09 23.61 -18.16
C LYS A 167 -3.66 24.03 -17.81
N SER A 168 -3.44 25.10 -17.06
CA SER A 168 -2.08 25.52 -16.65
C SER A 168 -1.82 25.15 -15.19
N TRP A 169 -0.69 24.48 -14.92
CA TRP A 169 -0.37 23.87 -13.64
C TRP A 169 0.93 24.39 -13.05
N PHE A 170 0.92 24.67 -11.76
CA PHE A 170 2.13 24.95 -10.97
C PHE A 170 2.23 23.92 -9.84
N PHE A 171 3.41 23.35 -9.61
CA PHE A 171 3.62 22.29 -8.63
C PHE A 171 4.34 22.81 -7.38
N ILE A 172 3.86 22.41 -6.20
CA ILE A 172 4.58 22.49 -4.93
C ILE A 172 4.92 21.05 -4.53
N THR A 173 6.20 20.69 -4.60
CA THR A 173 6.64 19.30 -4.61
C THR A 173 7.61 19.00 -3.48
N VAL A 174 7.38 17.95 -2.71
CA VAL A 174 8.33 17.48 -1.71
C VAL A 174 9.60 16.95 -2.37
N ASP A 175 10.76 17.38 -1.89
CA ASP A 175 12.06 17.18 -2.54
C ASP A 175 12.71 15.83 -2.22
N TYR A 176 12.05 14.72 -2.65
CA TYR A 176 12.64 13.38 -2.63
C TYR A 176 11.91 12.46 -3.62
N ALA A 177 12.33 11.17 -3.69
CA ALA A 177 11.88 10.20 -4.70
C ALA A 177 10.36 10.15 -4.94
N PHE A 178 9.53 10.27 -3.89
CA PHE A 178 8.07 10.29 -4.01
C PHE A 178 7.57 11.53 -4.75
N GLY A 179 7.93 12.72 -4.27
CA GLY A 179 7.46 13.97 -4.87
C GLY A 179 7.91 14.11 -6.32
N HIS A 180 9.15 13.74 -6.62
CA HIS A 180 9.68 13.75 -8.00
C HIS A 180 8.89 12.80 -8.91
N SER A 181 8.56 11.58 -8.44
CA SER A 181 7.76 10.62 -9.19
C SER A 181 6.33 11.14 -9.41
N LEU A 182 5.70 11.68 -8.37
CA LEU A 182 4.31 12.18 -8.43
C LEU A 182 4.18 13.38 -9.38
N GLU A 183 5.12 14.33 -9.31
CA GLU A 183 5.16 15.45 -10.23
C GLU A 183 5.37 14.98 -11.66
N ALA A 184 6.36 14.09 -11.90
CA ALA A 184 6.67 13.61 -13.23
C ALA A 184 5.49 12.87 -13.88
N ASP A 185 4.83 11.98 -13.14
CA ASP A 185 3.66 11.25 -13.63
C ASP A 185 2.47 12.19 -13.87
N THR A 186 2.27 13.19 -12.99
CA THR A 186 1.21 14.19 -13.19
C THR A 186 1.49 15.11 -14.38
N VAL A 187 2.72 15.56 -14.56
CA VAL A 187 3.13 16.35 -15.74
C VAL A 187 2.88 15.57 -17.02
N LYS A 188 3.21 14.28 -17.05
CA LYS A 188 2.94 13.41 -18.21
C LYS A 188 1.43 13.34 -18.49
N ALA A 189 0.61 13.12 -17.46
CA ALA A 189 -0.85 13.05 -17.61
C ALA A 189 -1.45 14.38 -18.06
N VAL A 190 -1.05 15.50 -17.47
CA VAL A 190 -1.51 16.86 -17.83
C VAL A 190 -1.19 17.18 -19.28
N LYS A 191 0.05 16.92 -19.72
CA LYS A 191 0.47 17.17 -21.12
C LYS A 191 -0.28 16.29 -22.11
N ALA A 192 -0.51 15.01 -21.79
CA ALA A 192 -1.29 14.09 -22.64
C ALA A 192 -2.74 14.55 -22.82
N LEU A 193 -3.27 15.33 -21.88
CA LEU A 193 -4.62 15.90 -21.92
C LEU A 193 -4.66 17.32 -22.47
N GLY A 194 -3.54 17.83 -23.03
CA GLY A 194 -3.44 19.17 -23.63
C GLY A 194 -3.26 20.30 -22.61
N GLY A 195 -2.88 19.98 -21.37
CA GLY A 195 -2.52 20.98 -20.38
C GLY A 195 -1.03 21.38 -20.45
N THR A 196 -0.67 22.39 -19.69
CA THR A 196 0.68 22.99 -19.65
C THR A 196 1.19 23.08 -18.20
N VAL A 197 2.50 23.18 -18.04
CA VAL A 197 3.16 23.39 -16.75
C VAL A 197 3.76 24.77 -16.73
N ALA A 198 3.30 25.63 -15.80
CA ALA A 198 3.78 26.99 -15.61
C ALA A 198 5.07 27.03 -14.75
N GLY A 199 5.32 26.01 -13.94
CA GLY A 199 6.51 25.91 -13.10
C GLY A 199 6.35 24.92 -11.96
N SER A 200 7.39 24.79 -11.17
CA SER A 200 7.39 24.03 -9.93
C SER A 200 8.37 24.60 -8.91
N VAL A 201 8.10 24.31 -7.63
CA VAL A 201 8.98 24.64 -6.51
C VAL A 201 9.12 23.44 -5.60
N ARG A 202 10.30 23.27 -4.98
CA ARG A 202 10.62 22.16 -4.08
C ARG A 202 10.57 22.62 -2.63
N HIS A 203 10.05 21.74 -1.75
CA HIS A 203 10.11 21.90 -0.29
C HIS A 203 10.70 20.66 0.38
N PRO A 204 11.39 20.79 1.51
CA PRO A 204 11.90 19.65 2.25
C PRO A 204 10.73 18.84 2.84
N LEU A 205 10.97 17.53 3.09
CA LEU A 205 10.04 16.71 3.84
C LEU A 205 9.86 17.27 5.26
N ASN A 206 8.64 17.23 5.78
CA ASN A 206 8.26 17.76 7.09
C ASN A 206 8.40 19.29 7.18
N ALA A 207 7.94 19.99 6.16
CA ALA A 207 7.94 21.45 6.11
C ALA A 207 6.83 22.04 7.00
N PRO A 208 7.15 22.88 7.98
CA PRO A 208 6.14 23.53 8.82
C PRO A 208 5.50 24.74 8.16
N ASP A 209 6.20 25.37 7.20
CA ASP A 209 5.83 26.64 6.57
C ASP A 209 5.85 26.52 5.05
N PHE A 210 4.74 26.90 4.42
CA PHE A 210 4.53 26.88 2.97
C PHE A 210 4.40 28.27 2.36
N ALA A 211 4.53 29.36 3.13
CA ALA A 211 4.28 30.72 2.68
C ALA A 211 5.05 31.09 1.40
N SER A 212 6.37 30.85 1.38
CA SER A 212 7.21 31.19 0.23
C SER A 212 6.86 30.37 -1.03
N TYR A 213 6.47 29.11 -0.88
CA TYR A 213 6.06 28.23 -1.98
C TYR A 213 4.70 28.64 -2.54
N LEU A 214 3.75 29.02 -1.66
CA LEU A 214 2.42 29.48 -2.03
C LEU A 214 2.46 30.83 -2.74
N LEU A 215 3.33 31.77 -2.31
CA LEU A 215 3.55 33.03 -3.02
C LEU A 215 4.09 32.83 -4.44
N GLN A 216 5.00 31.88 -4.63
CA GLN A 216 5.49 31.50 -5.96
C GLN A 216 4.37 30.91 -6.83
N ALA A 217 3.56 30.01 -6.26
CA ALA A 217 2.41 29.44 -6.94
C ALA A 217 1.39 30.52 -7.34
N GLN A 218 1.10 31.47 -6.45
CA GLN A 218 0.20 32.59 -6.71
C GLN A 218 0.74 33.50 -7.83
N SER A 219 2.05 33.81 -7.78
CA SER A 219 2.72 34.66 -8.76
C SER A 219 2.81 34.02 -10.15
N SER A 220 2.78 32.68 -10.25
CA SER A 220 2.80 31.93 -11.51
C SER A 220 1.55 32.16 -12.37
N LYS A 221 0.43 32.61 -11.78
CA LYS A 221 -0.88 32.78 -12.42
C LYS A 221 -1.40 31.48 -13.05
N ALA A 222 -0.86 30.31 -12.69
CA ALA A 222 -1.37 29.01 -13.12
C ALA A 222 -2.83 28.83 -12.66
N GLN A 223 -3.65 28.18 -13.47
CA GLN A 223 -5.03 27.89 -13.10
C GLN A 223 -5.13 26.87 -11.97
N VAL A 224 -4.12 25.99 -11.85
CA VAL A 224 -4.07 24.89 -10.89
C VAL A 224 -2.75 24.95 -10.10
N VAL A 225 -2.86 24.96 -8.79
CA VAL A 225 -1.76 24.73 -7.86
C VAL A 225 -1.86 23.30 -7.37
N ALA A 226 -0.91 22.45 -7.76
CA ALA A 226 -0.87 21.05 -7.45
C ALA A 226 0.11 20.75 -6.32
N LEU A 227 -0.37 20.14 -5.25
CA LEU A 227 0.42 19.69 -4.11
C LEU A 227 0.93 18.27 -4.40
N ALA A 228 2.20 18.17 -4.80
CA ALA A 228 2.88 16.88 -5.00
C ALA A 228 3.63 16.48 -3.70
N ASN A 229 2.86 16.31 -2.64
CA ASN A 229 3.28 15.91 -1.30
C ASN A 229 2.20 15.02 -0.67
N GLY A 230 2.32 14.66 0.61
CA GLY A 230 1.38 13.78 1.32
C GLY A 230 1.51 13.93 2.84
N GLY A 231 0.53 13.39 3.58
CA GLY A 231 0.52 13.39 5.04
C GLY A 231 0.52 14.79 5.64
N GLN A 232 1.30 15.01 6.70
CA GLN A 232 1.31 16.30 7.41
C GLN A 232 1.72 17.49 6.53
N ASP A 233 2.59 17.27 5.52
CA ASP A 233 2.95 18.34 4.57
C ASP A 233 1.75 18.79 3.73
N THR A 234 0.91 17.87 3.28
CA THR A 234 -0.36 18.20 2.62
C THR A 234 -1.30 18.98 3.54
N VAL A 235 -1.45 18.52 4.79
CA VAL A 235 -2.31 19.20 5.78
C VAL A 235 -1.85 20.65 6.00
N ASN A 236 -0.56 20.86 6.18
CA ASN A 236 0.01 22.21 6.35
C ASN A 236 -0.18 23.07 5.10
N ALA A 237 0.13 22.53 3.92
CA ALA A 237 -0.01 23.24 2.66
C ALA A 237 -1.46 23.64 2.36
N VAL A 238 -2.44 22.76 2.57
CA VAL A 238 -3.87 23.07 2.35
C VAL A 238 -4.36 24.17 3.29
N LYS A 239 -4.03 24.08 4.59
CA LYS A 239 -4.42 25.11 5.56
C LYS A 239 -3.86 26.48 5.17
N GLN A 240 -2.55 26.54 4.92
CA GLN A 240 -1.89 27.79 4.55
C GLN A 240 -2.35 28.31 3.18
N ALA A 241 -2.62 27.45 2.20
CA ALA A 241 -3.16 27.87 0.90
C ALA A 241 -4.50 28.61 1.02
N ARG A 242 -5.33 28.24 1.99
CA ARG A 242 -6.56 28.99 2.30
C ARG A 242 -6.27 30.34 2.93
N GLU A 243 -5.37 30.40 3.90
CA GLU A 243 -4.94 31.65 4.55
C GLU A 243 -4.35 32.63 3.53
N PHE A 244 -3.56 32.14 2.58
CA PHE A 244 -3.00 32.92 1.47
C PHE A 244 -4.02 33.24 0.37
N GLY A 245 -5.25 32.75 0.47
CA GLY A 245 -6.30 33.06 -0.48
C GLY A 245 -6.07 32.49 -1.88
N ILE A 246 -5.34 31.38 -2.04
CA ILE A 246 -5.06 30.75 -3.35
C ILE A 246 -6.36 30.50 -4.12
N VAL A 247 -7.34 29.86 -3.48
CA VAL A 247 -8.64 29.54 -4.11
C VAL A 247 -9.49 30.82 -4.28
N ALA A 248 -9.51 31.72 -3.29
CA ALA A 248 -10.20 33.00 -3.39
C ALA A 248 -9.64 33.90 -4.51
N GLY A 249 -8.36 33.76 -4.82
CA GLY A 249 -7.68 34.42 -5.93
C GLY A 249 -7.94 33.81 -7.31
N GLY A 250 -8.78 32.76 -7.39
CA GLY A 250 -9.19 32.14 -8.64
C GLY A 250 -8.35 30.95 -9.11
N GLN A 251 -7.33 30.54 -8.36
CA GLN A 251 -6.56 29.33 -8.63
C GLN A 251 -7.23 28.11 -7.97
N ARG A 252 -7.24 26.97 -8.64
CA ARG A 252 -7.69 25.70 -8.05
C ARG A 252 -6.56 25.04 -7.27
N LEU A 253 -6.85 24.59 -6.06
CA LEU A 253 -5.93 23.77 -5.27
C LEU A 253 -6.24 22.29 -5.49
N VAL A 254 -5.24 21.50 -5.88
CA VAL A 254 -5.36 20.06 -6.08
C VAL A 254 -4.35 19.34 -5.20
N SER A 255 -4.82 18.50 -4.29
CA SER A 255 -3.96 17.58 -3.54
C SER A 255 -3.83 16.29 -4.35
N LEU A 256 -2.62 15.98 -4.82
CA LEU A 256 -2.39 14.78 -5.63
C LEU A 256 -2.38 13.51 -4.78
N LEU A 257 -2.14 13.61 -3.47
CA LEU A 257 -2.25 12.51 -2.53
C LEU A 257 -2.76 13.04 -1.19
N ILE A 258 -3.87 12.50 -0.73
CA ILE A 258 -4.47 12.80 0.58
C ILE A 258 -5.10 11.54 1.14
N PHE A 259 -5.00 11.34 2.44
CA PHE A 259 -5.53 10.18 3.14
C PHE A 259 -6.69 10.56 4.06
N LEU A 260 -7.47 9.57 4.48
CA LEU A 260 -8.55 9.76 5.44
C LEU A 260 -8.05 10.40 6.76
N SER A 261 -6.83 10.05 7.20
CA SER A 261 -6.18 10.68 8.36
C SER A 261 -5.93 12.18 8.17
N ASP A 262 -5.56 12.59 6.95
CA ASP A 262 -5.29 13.97 6.61
C ASP A 262 -6.60 14.78 6.52
N LEU A 263 -7.65 14.18 5.95
CA LEU A 263 -8.99 14.78 5.92
C LEU A 263 -9.52 15.02 7.33
N ARG A 264 -9.27 14.07 8.25
CA ARG A 264 -9.61 14.27 9.67
C ARG A 264 -8.83 15.42 10.30
N ALA A 265 -7.54 15.54 10.02
CA ALA A 265 -6.68 16.61 10.55
C ALA A 265 -7.04 18.00 9.98
N LEU A 266 -7.51 18.03 8.73
CA LEU A 266 -7.99 19.25 8.07
C LEU A 266 -9.37 19.69 8.59
N GLY A 267 -10.26 18.73 8.83
CA GLY A 267 -11.68 18.96 9.00
C GLY A 267 -12.38 19.33 7.68
N LEU A 268 -13.70 19.10 7.63
CA LEU A 268 -14.49 19.33 6.41
C LEU A 268 -14.43 20.78 5.91
N GLU A 269 -14.43 21.75 6.80
CA GLU A 269 -14.35 23.16 6.41
C GLU A 269 -13.10 23.48 5.57
N ASN A 270 -11.96 22.88 5.91
CA ASN A 270 -10.72 23.09 5.18
C ASN A 270 -10.58 22.19 3.94
N ALA A 271 -11.19 21.03 3.95
CA ALA A 271 -11.00 20.02 2.91
C ALA A 271 -12.14 19.96 1.88
N GLN A 272 -13.30 20.60 2.12
CA GLN A 272 -14.48 20.54 1.25
C GLN A 272 -14.14 20.86 -0.21
N GLY A 273 -14.67 20.05 -1.14
CA GLY A 273 -14.48 20.22 -2.57
C GLY A 273 -13.15 19.69 -3.12
N LEU A 274 -12.22 19.23 -2.25
CA LEU A 274 -11.03 18.53 -2.72
C LEU A 274 -11.45 17.19 -3.34
N SER A 275 -10.93 16.90 -4.52
CA SER A 275 -11.04 15.59 -5.16
C SER A 275 -9.75 14.81 -4.95
N TYR A 276 -9.86 13.49 -4.73
CA TYR A 276 -8.72 12.62 -4.53
C TYR A 276 -9.02 11.19 -4.99
N VAL A 277 -7.96 10.43 -5.28
CA VAL A 277 -8.06 9.03 -5.65
C VAL A 277 -7.66 8.17 -4.46
N ASP A 278 -8.46 7.14 -4.15
CA ASP A 278 -8.20 6.20 -3.07
C ASP A 278 -8.40 4.76 -3.54
N GLY A 279 -7.64 3.83 -3.00
CA GLY A 279 -7.81 2.40 -3.25
C GLY A 279 -8.74 1.71 -2.27
N PHE A 280 -9.15 2.41 -1.22
CA PHE A 280 -10.01 1.89 -0.17
C PHE A 280 -10.73 3.02 0.58
N TYR A 281 -12.02 2.82 0.85
CA TYR A 281 -12.77 3.70 1.75
C TYR A 281 -13.60 2.86 2.73
N TRP A 282 -13.57 3.23 4.00
CA TRP A 282 -14.16 2.47 5.10
C TRP A 282 -15.66 2.20 4.93
N ASP A 283 -16.39 3.09 4.25
CA ASP A 283 -17.85 3.05 4.02
C ASP A 283 -18.19 2.79 2.54
N TYR A 284 -17.38 1.97 1.84
CA TYR A 284 -17.64 1.67 0.43
C TYR A 284 -18.80 0.65 0.27
N ASP A 285 -18.75 -0.45 1.04
CA ASP A 285 -19.76 -1.51 1.07
C ASP A 285 -19.81 -2.20 2.45
N ASP A 286 -20.68 -3.21 2.60
CA ASP A 286 -20.84 -3.93 3.88
C ASP A 286 -19.54 -4.61 4.33
N ALA A 287 -18.77 -5.19 3.42
CA ALA A 287 -17.52 -5.87 3.74
C ALA A 287 -16.46 -4.88 4.25
N THR A 288 -16.33 -3.70 3.61
CA THR A 288 -15.40 -2.67 4.07
C THR A 288 -15.84 -2.07 5.40
N ARG A 289 -17.15 -1.88 5.63
CA ARG A 289 -17.70 -1.41 6.91
C ARG A 289 -17.42 -2.40 8.05
N GLU A 290 -17.66 -3.69 7.82
CA GLU A 290 -17.41 -4.75 8.80
C GLU A 290 -15.93 -4.81 9.18
N TRP A 291 -15.04 -4.89 8.19
CA TRP A 291 -13.60 -4.92 8.43
C TRP A 291 -13.13 -3.64 9.14
N SER A 292 -13.58 -2.47 8.69
CA SER A 292 -13.23 -1.18 9.31
C SER A 292 -13.73 -1.06 10.74
N GLY A 293 -14.86 -1.68 11.09
CA GLY A 293 -15.34 -1.76 12.46
C GLY A 293 -14.45 -2.63 13.35
N ARG A 294 -13.87 -3.70 12.82
CA ARG A 294 -12.86 -4.52 13.53
C ARG A 294 -11.56 -3.73 13.74
N PHE A 295 -11.09 -3.05 12.70
CA PHE A 295 -9.90 -2.20 12.78
C PHE A 295 -10.07 -1.07 13.79
N GLU A 296 -11.22 -0.39 13.80
CA GLU A 296 -11.55 0.68 14.74
C GLU A 296 -11.45 0.22 16.19
N LYS A 297 -11.96 -0.98 16.50
CA LYS A 297 -11.84 -1.61 17.83
C LYS A 297 -10.39 -1.93 18.20
N ALA A 298 -9.59 -2.38 17.22
CA ALA A 298 -8.19 -2.72 17.42
C ALA A 298 -7.27 -1.50 17.48
N PHE A 299 -7.65 -0.37 16.88
CA PHE A 299 -6.80 0.81 16.76
C PHE A 299 -7.48 2.11 17.18
N ARG A 300 -7.52 2.39 18.46
CA ARG A 300 -7.84 3.70 19.09
C ARG A 300 -9.16 4.35 18.64
N GLY A 301 -10.11 3.61 18.11
CA GLY A 301 -11.35 4.16 17.57
C GLY A 301 -11.17 4.94 16.26
N LEU A 302 -10.11 4.66 15.50
CA LEU A 302 -9.81 5.31 14.23
C LEU A 302 -10.23 4.44 13.05
N LYS A 303 -10.73 5.06 11.97
CA LYS A 303 -10.97 4.37 10.70
C LYS A 303 -9.66 4.18 9.93
N PRO A 304 -9.52 3.06 9.20
CA PRO A 304 -8.30 2.77 8.45
C PRO A 304 -8.16 3.66 7.21
N THR A 305 -6.92 3.97 6.87
CA THR A 305 -6.52 4.52 5.58
C THR A 305 -6.34 3.42 4.54
N MET A 306 -6.23 3.76 3.25
CA MET A 306 -5.89 2.79 2.20
C MET A 306 -4.54 2.10 2.45
N THR A 307 -3.56 2.79 3.04
CA THR A 307 -2.26 2.19 3.38
C THR A 307 -2.42 1.06 4.40
N GLN A 308 -3.14 1.32 5.48
CA GLN A 308 -3.39 0.34 6.54
C GLN A 308 -4.24 -0.84 6.02
N ALA A 309 -5.25 -0.55 5.20
CA ALA A 309 -6.02 -1.58 4.50
C ALA A 309 -5.15 -2.44 3.57
N GLY A 310 -4.22 -1.81 2.86
CA GLY A 310 -3.25 -2.50 2.01
C GLY A 310 -2.27 -3.38 2.80
N VAL A 311 -1.87 -2.97 3.99
CA VAL A 311 -1.05 -3.80 4.88
C VAL A 311 -1.81 -5.06 5.29
N TYR A 312 -3.07 -4.93 5.70
CA TYR A 312 -3.91 -6.10 6.00
C TYR A 312 -3.99 -7.05 4.81
N SER A 313 -4.37 -6.54 3.63
CA SER A 313 -4.53 -7.35 2.42
C SER A 313 -3.23 -8.04 2.00
N SER A 314 -2.11 -7.32 1.97
CA SER A 314 -0.81 -7.85 1.54
C SER A 314 -0.25 -8.89 2.51
N VAL A 315 -0.35 -8.64 3.81
CA VAL A 315 0.09 -9.58 4.85
C VAL A 315 -0.76 -10.85 4.83
N LEU A 316 -2.08 -10.73 4.72
CA LEU A 316 -2.99 -11.89 4.63
C LEU A 316 -2.66 -12.74 3.40
N HIS A 317 -2.46 -12.10 2.23
CA HIS A 317 -2.12 -12.79 1.00
C HIS A 317 -0.74 -13.48 1.06
N TYR A 318 0.27 -12.80 1.63
CA TYR A 318 1.59 -13.40 1.87
C TYR A 318 1.50 -14.63 2.77
N LEU A 319 0.78 -14.56 3.87
CA LEU A 319 0.60 -15.67 4.80
C LEU A 319 -0.09 -16.87 4.14
N ARG A 320 -1.12 -16.64 3.33
CA ARG A 320 -1.78 -17.67 2.53
C ARG A 320 -0.82 -18.32 1.54
N ALA A 321 0.05 -17.52 0.91
CA ALA A 321 1.06 -18.03 -0.01
C ALA A 321 2.10 -18.91 0.72
N VAL A 322 2.57 -18.48 1.90
CA VAL A 322 3.46 -19.28 2.76
C VAL A 322 2.80 -20.59 3.16
N ALA A 323 1.54 -20.56 3.62
CA ALA A 323 0.80 -21.74 4.02
C ALA A 323 0.61 -22.72 2.85
N ALA A 324 0.28 -22.23 1.65
CA ALA A 324 0.09 -23.02 0.45
C ALA A 324 1.40 -23.59 -0.13
N ALA A 325 2.50 -22.83 -0.02
CA ALA A 325 3.82 -23.24 -0.48
C ALA A 325 4.57 -24.13 0.54
N ASN A 326 4.12 -24.13 1.79
CA ASN A 326 4.83 -24.70 2.94
C ASN A 326 6.31 -24.28 2.99
N SER A 327 6.58 -23.01 2.71
CA SER A 327 7.93 -22.44 2.58
C SER A 327 7.94 -20.96 2.97
N THR A 328 9.10 -20.47 3.44
CA THR A 328 9.41 -19.04 3.61
C THR A 328 10.50 -18.56 2.66
N ASP A 329 10.91 -19.39 1.70
CA ASP A 329 11.82 -18.97 0.62
C ASP A 329 11.16 -17.87 -0.20
N GLY A 330 11.86 -16.72 -0.35
CA GLY A 330 11.27 -15.52 -0.93
C GLY A 330 10.76 -15.73 -2.36
N LYS A 331 11.53 -16.43 -3.20
CA LYS A 331 11.13 -16.68 -4.59
C LYS A 331 9.96 -17.65 -4.68
N VAL A 332 10.00 -18.73 -3.90
CA VAL A 332 8.92 -19.74 -3.86
C VAL A 332 7.61 -19.10 -3.41
N VAL A 333 7.66 -18.28 -2.36
CA VAL A 333 6.48 -17.57 -1.85
C VAL A 333 6.00 -16.51 -2.84
N ALA A 334 6.93 -15.75 -3.45
CA ALA A 334 6.58 -14.73 -4.43
C ALA A 334 5.89 -15.32 -5.67
N ASP A 335 6.36 -16.47 -6.17
CA ASP A 335 5.71 -17.18 -7.27
C ASP A 335 4.31 -17.64 -6.83
N LYS A 336 4.16 -18.18 -5.61
CA LYS A 336 2.87 -18.58 -5.05
C LYS A 336 1.91 -17.40 -4.84
N MET A 337 2.40 -16.23 -4.43
CA MET A 337 1.58 -15.01 -4.35
C MET A 337 1.00 -14.62 -5.71
N ARG A 338 1.75 -14.78 -6.80
CA ARG A 338 1.27 -14.50 -8.17
C ARG A 338 0.23 -15.52 -8.65
N ASP A 339 0.34 -16.77 -8.23
CA ASP A 339 -0.57 -17.85 -8.62
C ASP A 339 -1.92 -17.79 -7.88
N LEU A 340 -1.92 -17.32 -6.64
CA LEU A 340 -3.12 -17.31 -5.81
C LEU A 340 -3.99 -16.08 -6.11
N PRO A 341 -5.33 -16.23 -6.14
CA PRO A 341 -6.22 -15.09 -6.22
C PRO A 341 -6.19 -14.28 -4.91
N ILE A 342 -6.17 -12.96 -5.02
CA ILE A 342 -6.33 -12.07 -3.87
C ILE A 342 -7.82 -12.09 -3.46
N LYS A 343 -8.11 -12.56 -2.25
CA LYS A 343 -9.48 -12.69 -1.72
C LYS A 343 -9.52 -12.15 -0.30
N ASP A 344 -10.02 -10.94 -0.15
CA ASP A 344 -10.19 -10.27 1.15
C ASP A 344 -11.26 -9.17 1.03
N PRO A 345 -11.67 -8.54 2.16
CA PRO A 345 -12.69 -7.49 2.14
C PRO A 345 -12.21 -6.16 1.55
N ILE A 346 -10.93 -6.03 1.21
CA ILE A 346 -10.31 -4.77 0.77
C ILE A 346 -10.27 -4.67 -0.75
N MET A 347 -9.70 -5.70 -1.40
CA MET A 347 -9.34 -5.65 -2.81
C MET A 347 -10.50 -6.02 -3.73
N ARG A 348 -10.67 -5.26 -4.81
CA ARG A 348 -11.67 -5.55 -5.86
C ARG A 348 -10.98 -5.71 -7.21
N ASN A 349 -11.36 -6.77 -7.94
CA ASN A 349 -10.80 -7.08 -9.27
C ASN A 349 -9.27 -7.12 -9.29
N ALA A 350 -8.66 -7.64 -8.20
CA ALA A 350 -7.23 -7.56 -7.96
C ALA A 350 -6.45 -8.70 -8.60
N SER A 351 -5.29 -8.39 -9.16
CA SER A 351 -4.30 -9.36 -9.64
C SER A 351 -2.88 -8.81 -9.56
N ILE A 352 -1.89 -9.71 -9.49
CA ILE A 352 -0.48 -9.37 -9.41
C ILE A 352 0.15 -9.53 -10.79
N ARG A 353 0.74 -8.45 -11.30
CA ARG A 353 1.44 -8.43 -12.59
C ARG A 353 2.88 -8.94 -12.46
N PRO A 354 3.54 -9.32 -13.60
CA PRO A 354 4.94 -9.77 -13.60
C PRO A 354 5.93 -8.76 -13.00
N ASP A 355 5.65 -7.45 -13.12
CA ASP A 355 6.46 -6.36 -12.56
C ASP A 355 6.27 -6.17 -11.04
N GLY A 356 5.42 -6.99 -10.40
CA GLY A 356 5.10 -6.90 -8.98
C GLY A 356 4.03 -5.86 -8.63
N ARG A 357 3.47 -5.14 -9.61
CA ARG A 357 2.32 -4.24 -9.35
C ARG A 357 1.06 -5.06 -9.13
N VAL A 358 0.38 -4.81 -8.01
CA VAL A 358 -0.97 -5.31 -7.76
C VAL A 358 -1.95 -4.30 -8.35
N ILE A 359 -2.62 -4.68 -9.44
CA ILE A 359 -3.68 -3.87 -10.05
C ILE A 359 -5.02 -4.21 -9.41
N HIS A 360 -5.85 -3.21 -9.19
CA HIS A 360 -7.20 -3.31 -8.63
C HIS A 360 -8.00 -2.05 -8.97
N ASP A 361 -9.30 -2.05 -8.70
CA ASP A 361 -10.10 -0.85 -8.88
C ASP A 361 -9.65 0.25 -7.92
N MET A 362 -9.61 1.49 -8.42
CA MET A 362 -9.39 2.70 -7.65
C MET A 362 -10.66 3.56 -7.69
N TYR A 363 -10.76 4.50 -6.78
CA TYR A 363 -11.99 5.28 -6.60
C TYR A 363 -11.67 6.76 -6.55
N LEU A 364 -12.40 7.56 -7.34
CA LEU A 364 -12.37 9.01 -7.26
C LEU A 364 -13.42 9.45 -6.24
N TYR A 365 -12.97 10.16 -5.23
CA TYR A 365 -13.81 10.77 -4.19
C TYR A 365 -13.76 12.29 -4.27
N GLU A 366 -14.82 12.91 -3.79
CA GLU A 366 -14.88 14.34 -3.47
C GLU A 366 -15.19 14.51 -1.99
N VAL A 367 -14.47 15.41 -1.33
CA VAL A 367 -14.71 15.74 0.07
C VAL A 367 -16.00 16.53 0.21
N LYS A 368 -16.90 16.07 1.08
CA LYS A 368 -18.21 16.67 1.34
C LYS A 368 -18.09 18.07 1.93
N LYS A 369 -19.12 18.88 1.71
CA LYS A 369 -19.35 20.08 2.52
C LYS A 369 -19.78 19.68 3.94
N PRO A 370 -19.52 20.50 4.96
CA PRO A 370 -19.99 20.21 6.32
C PRO A 370 -21.48 19.87 6.41
N ALA A 371 -22.31 20.60 5.65
CA ALA A 371 -23.77 20.39 5.63
C ALA A 371 -24.21 19.05 5.00
N ASP A 372 -23.36 18.41 4.18
CA ASP A 372 -23.68 17.15 3.48
C ASP A 372 -23.18 15.92 4.26
N SER A 373 -22.42 16.13 5.34
CA SER A 373 -21.87 15.06 6.18
C SER A 373 -22.86 14.65 7.26
N LYS A 374 -22.94 13.33 7.48
CA LYS A 374 -23.68 12.74 8.60
C LYS A 374 -22.91 12.79 9.93
N GLY A 375 -21.72 13.42 9.93
CA GLY A 375 -20.81 13.49 11.07
C GLY A 375 -19.87 12.30 11.18
N GLY A 376 -19.05 12.27 12.24
CA GLY A 376 -18.06 11.22 12.48
C GLY A 376 -17.00 11.16 11.40
N TRP A 377 -16.90 10.04 10.68
CA TRP A 377 -15.92 9.79 9.62
C TRP A 377 -16.49 9.95 8.19
N ASP A 378 -17.68 10.51 8.05
CA ASP A 378 -18.34 10.68 6.76
C ASP A 378 -17.81 11.91 6.00
N TYR A 379 -16.57 11.82 5.55
CA TYR A 379 -15.86 12.93 4.89
C TYR A 379 -16.10 13.01 3.38
N SER A 380 -16.41 11.91 2.72
CA SER A 380 -16.29 11.84 1.25
C SER A 380 -17.49 11.19 0.59
N LYS A 381 -17.74 11.59 -0.66
CA LYS A 381 -18.69 10.94 -1.56
C LYS A 381 -17.95 10.31 -2.73
N LEU A 382 -18.33 9.11 -3.13
CA LEU A 382 -17.83 8.46 -4.34
C LEU A 382 -18.32 9.22 -5.58
N VAL A 383 -17.38 9.59 -6.46
CA VAL A 383 -17.65 10.26 -7.74
C VAL A 383 -17.59 9.25 -8.88
N ALA A 384 -16.56 8.40 -8.90
CA ALA A 384 -16.39 7.40 -9.94
C ALA A 384 -15.52 6.23 -9.48
N THR A 385 -15.77 5.05 -10.04
CA THR A 385 -14.84 3.92 -9.99
C THR A 385 -13.90 4.00 -11.20
N ILE A 386 -12.62 3.84 -10.96
CA ILE A 386 -11.57 3.77 -11.98
C ILE A 386 -11.19 2.29 -12.10
N PRO A 387 -11.55 1.60 -13.18
CA PRO A 387 -11.26 0.17 -13.33
C PRO A 387 -9.76 -0.12 -13.26
N ALA A 388 -9.38 -1.28 -12.74
CA ALA A 388 -7.99 -1.73 -12.58
C ALA A 388 -7.13 -1.52 -13.84
N ALA A 389 -7.70 -1.78 -15.04
CA ALA A 389 -7.02 -1.62 -16.32
C ALA A 389 -6.67 -0.16 -16.67
N GLU A 390 -7.39 0.81 -16.09
CA GLU A 390 -7.19 2.26 -16.34
C GLU A 390 -6.44 2.95 -15.20
N ALA A 391 -6.49 2.36 -14.00
CA ALA A 391 -5.95 2.96 -12.78
C ALA A 391 -4.41 2.96 -12.74
N PHE A 392 -3.77 1.98 -13.37
CA PHE A 392 -2.32 1.79 -13.30
C PHE A 392 -1.66 1.88 -14.67
N GLN A 393 -0.36 2.21 -14.68
CA GLN A 393 0.43 2.28 -15.91
C GLN A 393 0.24 1.01 -16.75
N PRO A 394 -0.03 1.12 -18.07
CA PRO A 394 -0.11 -0.05 -18.94
C PRO A 394 1.16 -0.89 -18.88
N LEU A 395 1.04 -2.22 -18.85
CA LEU A 395 2.19 -3.12 -18.75
C LEU A 395 3.15 -2.96 -19.96
N ALA A 396 2.63 -2.62 -21.13
CA ALA A 396 3.43 -2.33 -22.34
C ALA A 396 4.40 -1.14 -22.14
N ASP A 397 4.05 -0.20 -21.27
CA ASP A 397 4.88 0.98 -20.95
C ASP A 397 5.87 0.70 -19.79
N SER A 398 5.86 -0.50 -19.22
CA SER A 398 6.75 -0.87 -18.12
C SER A 398 8.20 -0.91 -18.57
N THR A 399 9.07 -0.35 -17.72
CA THR A 399 10.53 -0.42 -17.86
C THR A 399 11.16 -1.50 -16.97
N CYS A 400 10.33 -2.36 -16.37
CA CYS A 400 10.79 -3.46 -15.53
C CYS A 400 11.47 -4.55 -16.38
N PRO A 401 12.70 -4.94 -16.06
CA PRO A 401 13.41 -6.01 -16.79
C PRO A 401 12.77 -7.40 -16.64
N LEU A 402 11.85 -7.59 -15.70
CA LEU A 402 11.11 -8.84 -15.53
C LEU A 402 9.93 -8.98 -16.51
N VAL A 403 9.54 -7.89 -17.17
CA VAL A 403 8.47 -7.88 -18.17
C VAL A 403 9.07 -8.21 -19.52
N LYS A 404 8.71 -9.37 -20.08
CA LYS A 404 9.10 -9.75 -21.45
C LYS A 404 8.32 -8.86 -22.42
N LYS A 405 9.03 -8.13 -23.26
CA LYS A 405 8.48 -7.35 -24.37
C LYS A 405 8.28 -8.20 -25.60
#